data_85c1fa4579035743f65861276f63b932
#
_entry.id   85c1fa4579035743f65861276f63b932
#
_cell.length_a   1.000
_cell.length_b   1.000
_cell.length_c   1.000
_cell.angle_alpha   90.00
_cell.angle_beta   90.00
_cell.angle_gamma   90.00
#
_symmetry.space_group_name_H-M   'P 1'
#
loop_
_entity.id
_entity.type
_entity.pdbx_description
1 polymer ?
#
loop_
_entity_poly.entity_id
_entity_poly.type
_entity_poly.pdbx_seq_one_letter_code
_entity_poly.pdbx_strand_id
1 'polypeptide(L)'
;MFFALSLSNINELDSQNKFRVVIDAGHGGKDPGRPNQSGIKEKDIVLKIALDLGKKLENSGDEVIYTRDKDVFLTLRQRAKIANDVDADLFISIHCNAFHDSSVHGSETFVYGLHVSNANFNIAKKENEIIFLDDHYQMDKENYSPTSTESLIGTTLMQEEYLDQSILLASFVQENFTKDLKIKNRGVKQSGFWVLHNTYMPSILIEAGFMTNKKEGDYLNSKKGQAEISNSIYKAIKKYKKAINYYENNIAQSQNSDIVIYKVQIAAGKRKLELKSYNFKGLNDLSRIKQGSLYKYFLSLIHISEPTRPY
;
A
#
# COMPACT_ATOMS: atom_id res chain seq x y z
N MET A 1 27.18 38.35 -42.49
CA MET A 1 26.21 37.25 -42.48
C MET A 1 26.23 36.67 -41.08
N PHE A 2 25.36 37.19 -40.18
CA PHE A 2 25.30 36.78 -38.79
C PHE A 2 24.28 35.65 -38.66
N PHE A 3 24.72 34.47 -38.20
CA PHE A 3 23.82 33.38 -37.81
C PHE A 3 23.40 33.63 -36.38
N ALA A 4 22.13 33.97 -36.21
CA ALA A 4 21.47 33.95 -34.90
C ALA A 4 21.05 32.52 -34.61
N LEU A 5 21.76 31.84 -33.68
CA LEU A 5 21.28 30.61 -33.08
C LEU A 5 20.13 30.98 -32.11
N SER A 6 18.94 30.57 -32.46
CA SER A 6 17.77 30.62 -31.57
C SER A 6 17.96 29.63 -30.42
N LEU A 7 18.13 30.15 -29.23
CA LEU A 7 17.96 29.40 -27.97
C LEU A 7 16.43 29.16 -27.76
N SER A 8 15.92 28.14 -28.41
CA SER A 8 14.56 27.65 -28.16
C SER A 8 14.60 26.49 -27.17
N ASN A 9 13.96 26.74 -26.01
CA ASN A 9 13.31 25.78 -25.13
C ASN A 9 14.15 24.67 -24.50
N ILE A 10 14.76 25.00 -23.36
CA ILE A 10 15.18 24.04 -22.31
C ILE A 10 14.13 24.09 -21.18
N ASN A 11 12.87 24.15 -21.49
CA ASN A 11 11.80 24.18 -20.48
C ASN A 11 10.80 23.01 -20.58
N GLU A 12 11.17 21.90 -21.24
CA GLU A 12 10.27 20.74 -21.37
C GLU A 12 10.77 19.46 -20.68
N LEU A 13 11.74 19.56 -19.76
CA LEU A 13 12.36 18.38 -19.13
C LEU A 13 12.18 18.35 -17.61
N ASP A 14 11.11 18.91 -17.07
CA ASP A 14 10.82 18.76 -15.64
C ASP A 14 9.33 18.48 -15.36
N SER A 15 8.71 17.62 -16.15
CA SER A 15 7.53 16.88 -15.75
C SER A 15 7.99 15.69 -14.90
N GLN A 16 8.62 15.96 -13.75
CA GLN A 16 8.77 14.95 -12.73
C GLN A 16 7.36 14.47 -12.39
N ASN A 17 7.06 13.20 -12.66
CA ASN A 17 5.82 12.58 -12.23
C ASN A 17 5.68 12.83 -10.74
N LYS A 18 4.70 13.67 -10.35
CA LYS A 18 4.44 13.96 -8.94
C LYS A 18 4.06 12.66 -8.25
N PHE A 19 4.58 12.45 -7.05
CA PHE A 19 4.18 11.31 -6.23
C PHE A 19 2.69 11.43 -5.90
N ARG A 20 1.90 10.47 -6.33
CA ARG A 20 0.44 10.49 -6.28
C ARG A 20 -0.07 9.70 -5.10
N VAL A 21 -0.78 10.38 -4.21
CA VAL A 21 -1.34 9.77 -2.99
C VAL A 21 -2.85 9.81 -3.05
N VAL A 22 -3.48 8.65 -2.96
CA VAL A 22 -4.94 8.58 -2.73
C VAL A 22 -5.21 8.48 -1.24
N ILE A 23 -5.99 9.44 -0.75
CA ILE A 23 -6.45 9.48 0.64
C ILE A 23 -7.91 9.07 0.69
N ASP A 24 -8.16 7.96 1.37
CA ASP A 24 -9.48 7.44 1.62
C ASP A 24 -9.95 7.83 3.03
N ALA A 25 -10.93 8.72 3.10
CA ALA A 25 -11.64 8.97 4.34
C ALA A 25 -12.72 7.91 4.52
N GLY A 26 -12.56 7.01 5.48
CA GLY A 26 -13.50 5.93 5.73
C GLY A 26 -14.93 6.41 5.91
N HIS A 27 -15.92 5.54 5.63
CA HIS A 27 -17.35 5.83 5.78
C HIS A 27 -17.85 7.01 4.92
N GLY A 28 -18.98 7.61 5.26
CA GLY A 28 -19.55 8.78 4.56
C GLY A 28 -21.00 8.59 4.13
N GLY A 29 -21.71 9.69 3.96
CA GLY A 29 -23.13 9.70 3.57
C GLY A 29 -24.01 8.89 4.53
N LYS A 30 -24.65 7.83 4.01
CA LYS A 30 -25.52 6.92 4.76
C LYS A 30 -24.77 6.03 5.77
N ASP A 31 -23.45 5.93 5.66
CA ASP A 31 -22.59 5.21 6.59
C ASP A 31 -21.92 6.17 7.58
N PRO A 32 -22.34 6.23 8.84
CA PRO A 32 -21.77 7.13 9.84
C PRO A 32 -20.44 6.63 10.42
N GLY A 33 -20.03 5.39 10.15
CA GLY A 33 -18.95 4.71 10.85
C GLY A 33 -19.36 4.26 12.25
N ARG A 34 -18.38 4.10 13.12
CA ARG A 34 -18.61 3.63 14.47
C ARG A 34 -19.31 4.69 15.32
N PRO A 35 -20.40 4.33 15.99
CA PRO A 35 -21.02 5.22 16.95
C PRO A 35 -20.17 5.33 18.22
N ASN A 36 -20.11 6.52 18.78
CA ASN A 36 -19.67 6.70 20.15
C ASN A 36 -20.84 7.12 21.05
N GLN A 37 -20.62 7.06 22.37
CA GLN A 37 -21.66 7.43 23.35
C GLN A 37 -22.06 8.93 23.30
N SER A 38 -21.22 9.79 22.68
CA SER A 38 -21.43 11.23 22.57
C SER A 38 -22.09 11.66 21.25
N GLY A 39 -22.52 10.71 20.40
CA GLY A 39 -23.13 11.00 19.09
C GLY A 39 -22.17 11.53 18.04
N ILE A 40 -20.86 11.49 18.29
CA ILE A 40 -19.81 11.87 17.33
C ILE A 40 -19.70 10.78 16.30
N LYS A 41 -19.68 11.15 15.02
CA LYS A 41 -19.61 10.21 13.90
C LYS A 41 -18.16 10.08 13.41
N GLU A 42 -17.73 8.87 13.18
CA GLU A 42 -16.39 8.57 12.65
C GLU A 42 -16.15 9.26 11.31
N LYS A 43 -17.12 9.19 10.39
CA LYS A 43 -17.03 9.80 9.07
C LYS A 43 -16.65 11.28 9.08
N ASP A 44 -17.04 12.02 10.12
CA ASP A 44 -16.77 13.46 10.24
C ASP A 44 -15.33 13.72 10.74
N ILE A 45 -14.84 12.86 11.62
CA ILE A 45 -13.46 12.93 12.15
C ILE A 45 -12.46 12.60 11.05
N VAL A 46 -12.65 11.45 10.40
CA VAL A 46 -11.69 10.95 9.40
C VAL A 46 -11.65 11.84 8.17
N LEU A 47 -12.78 12.46 7.78
CA LEU A 47 -12.81 13.44 6.70
C LEU A 47 -11.93 14.67 7.00
N LYS A 48 -12.02 15.20 8.23
CA LYS A 48 -11.21 16.36 8.63
C LYS A 48 -9.71 16.01 8.66
N ILE A 49 -9.36 14.82 9.16
CA ILE A 49 -7.96 14.35 9.16
C ILE A 49 -7.46 14.18 7.72
N ALA A 50 -8.25 13.57 6.85
CA ALA A 50 -7.91 13.34 5.44
C ALA A 50 -7.67 14.66 4.69
N LEU A 51 -8.58 15.63 4.83
CA LEU A 51 -8.45 16.94 4.18
C LEU A 51 -7.25 17.74 4.69
N ASP A 52 -6.95 17.68 5.99
CA ASP A 52 -5.77 18.35 6.54
C ASP A 52 -4.46 17.66 6.11
N LEU A 53 -4.45 16.33 6.03
CA LEU A 53 -3.33 15.55 5.50
C LEU A 53 -3.06 15.91 4.03
N GLY A 54 -4.11 15.94 3.20
CA GLY A 54 -3.97 16.23 1.79
C GLY A 54 -3.38 17.61 1.55
N LYS A 55 -3.86 18.64 2.25
CA LYS A 55 -3.27 19.99 2.17
C LYS A 55 -1.78 20.02 2.49
N LYS A 56 -1.32 19.21 3.45
CA LYS A 56 0.11 19.13 3.79
C LYS A 56 0.93 18.45 2.69
N LEU A 57 0.37 17.43 2.06
CA LEU A 57 1.00 16.72 0.93
C LEU A 57 1.05 17.61 -0.32
N GLU A 58 -0.06 18.26 -0.69
CA GLU A 58 -0.12 19.22 -1.79
C GLU A 58 0.90 20.35 -1.62
N ASN A 59 1.00 20.92 -0.42
CA ASN A 59 2.00 21.94 -0.09
C ASN A 59 3.45 21.44 -0.17
N SER A 60 3.68 20.12 -0.13
CA SER A 60 4.99 19.50 -0.32
C SER A 60 5.28 19.05 -1.76
N GLY A 61 4.36 19.33 -2.68
CA GLY A 61 4.50 19.05 -4.10
C GLY A 61 3.92 17.72 -4.57
N ASP A 62 3.25 16.98 -3.68
CA ASP A 62 2.59 15.73 -4.03
C ASP A 62 1.27 15.98 -4.77
N GLU A 63 0.85 15.05 -5.60
CA GLU A 63 -0.48 15.01 -6.18
C GLU A 63 -1.42 14.26 -5.23
N VAL A 64 -2.52 14.88 -4.81
CA VAL A 64 -3.47 14.28 -3.86
C VAL A 64 -4.81 14.07 -4.52
N ILE A 65 -5.30 12.85 -4.41
CA ILE A 65 -6.65 12.48 -4.83
C ILE A 65 -7.40 11.97 -3.58
N TYR A 66 -8.60 12.47 -3.38
CA TYR A 66 -9.47 12.00 -2.30
C TYR A 66 -10.49 11.03 -2.86
N THR A 67 -10.75 9.93 -2.15
CA THR A 67 -11.92 9.11 -2.47
C THR A 67 -13.20 9.91 -2.25
N ARG A 68 -13.24 10.70 -1.16
CA ARG A 68 -14.26 11.72 -0.89
C ARG A 68 -13.64 12.94 -0.21
N ASP A 69 -14.12 14.10 -0.59
CA ASP A 69 -13.77 15.41 0.00
C ASP A 69 -14.93 16.05 0.78
N LYS A 70 -16.07 15.36 0.80
CA LYS A 70 -17.32 15.77 1.46
C LYS A 70 -18.06 14.57 2.02
N ASP A 71 -19.19 14.82 2.69
CA ASP A 71 -20.02 13.75 3.29
C ASP A 71 -20.87 13.05 2.22
N VAL A 72 -20.26 12.14 1.47
CA VAL A 72 -20.90 11.26 0.48
C VAL A 72 -20.58 9.81 0.76
N PHE A 73 -21.49 8.92 0.42
CA PHE A 73 -21.30 7.48 0.49
C PHE A 73 -20.54 6.99 -0.74
N LEU A 74 -19.53 6.18 -0.52
CA LEU A 74 -18.82 5.42 -1.56
C LEU A 74 -18.73 3.95 -1.14
N THR A 75 -18.96 3.06 -2.08
CA THR A 75 -18.73 1.63 -1.87
C THR A 75 -17.23 1.34 -1.76
N LEU A 76 -16.85 0.21 -1.14
CA LEU A 76 -15.45 -0.20 -1.06
C LEU A 76 -14.81 -0.35 -2.44
N ARG A 77 -15.60 -0.85 -3.42
CA ARG A 77 -15.16 -0.98 -4.82
C ARG A 77 -14.84 0.37 -5.47
N GLN A 78 -15.70 1.37 -5.26
CA GLN A 78 -15.48 2.71 -5.80
C GLN A 78 -14.21 3.35 -5.22
N ARG A 79 -13.91 3.14 -3.93
CA ARG A 79 -12.70 3.66 -3.28
C ARG A 79 -11.43 3.07 -3.91
N ALA A 80 -11.36 1.74 -4.02
CA ALA A 80 -10.22 1.07 -4.65
C ALA A 80 -10.11 1.44 -6.14
N LYS A 81 -11.26 1.51 -6.86
CA LYS A 81 -11.28 1.91 -8.26
C LYS A 81 -10.71 3.31 -8.49
N ILE A 82 -11.04 4.29 -7.64
CA ILE A 82 -10.47 5.64 -7.74
C ILE A 82 -8.93 5.60 -7.67
N ALA A 83 -8.37 4.80 -6.76
CA ALA A 83 -6.93 4.69 -6.63
C ALA A 83 -6.27 4.02 -7.84
N ASN A 84 -6.89 2.95 -8.34
CA ASN A 84 -6.37 2.20 -9.49
C ASN A 84 -6.49 3.00 -10.80
N ASP A 85 -7.60 3.72 -11.02
CA ASP A 85 -7.83 4.52 -12.24
C ASP A 85 -6.82 5.66 -12.42
N VAL A 86 -6.30 6.18 -11.31
CA VAL A 86 -5.31 7.25 -11.34
C VAL A 86 -3.87 6.75 -11.28
N ASP A 87 -3.68 5.44 -11.21
CA ASP A 87 -2.35 4.83 -11.08
C ASP A 87 -1.57 5.43 -9.89
N ALA A 88 -2.16 5.36 -8.72
CA ALA A 88 -1.61 5.98 -7.51
C ALA A 88 -0.34 5.28 -7.03
N ASP A 89 0.62 6.05 -6.51
CA ASP A 89 1.84 5.51 -5.89
C ASP A 89 1.58 5.02 -4.46
N LEU A 90 0.48 5.48 -3.85
CA LEU A 90 0.15 5.17 -2.47
C LEU A 90 -1.35 5.31 -2.18
N PHE A 91 -1.93 4.34 -1.47
CA PHE A 91 -3.30 4.41 -0.96
C PHE A 91 -3.30 4.40 0.58
N ILE A 92 -4.00 5.36 1.19
CA ILE A 92 -4.11 5.49 2.64
C ILE A 92 -5.57 5.61 3.04
N SER A 93 -6.11 4.60 3.70
CA SER A 93 -7.44 4.66 4.31
C SER A 93 -7.34 5.06 5.77
N ILE A 94 -8.18 6.02 6.21
CA ILE A 94 -8.17 6.58 7.55
C ILE A 94 -9.49 6.26 8.24
N HIS A 95 -9.39 5.59 9.40
CA HIS A 95 -10.48 5.12 10.24
C HIS A 95 -10.22 5.43 11.72
N CYS A 96 -11.24 5.23 12.54
CA CYS A 96 -11.18 5.26 13.99
C CYS A 96 -11.84 4.02 14.57
N ASN A 97 -11.10 3.27 15.35
CA ASN A 97 -11.56 2.01 15.94
C ASN A 97 -12.64 2.21 17.01
N ALA A 98 -13.38 1.15 17.27
CA ALA A 98 -14.34 1.08 18.39
C ALA A 98 -14.33 -0.31 19.01
N PHE A 99 -14.46 -0.37 20.32
CA PHE A 99 -14.53 -1.62 21.05
C PHE A 99 -15.57 -1.54 22.16
N HIS A 100 -16.17 -2.69 22.55
CA HIS A 100 -17.22 -2.72 23.58
C HIS A 100 -16.68 -2.33 24.97
N ASP A 101 -15.41 -2.63 25.25
CA ASP A 101 -14.73 -2.19 26.48
C ASP A 101 -14.09 -0.81 26.24
N SER A 102 -14.62 0.20 26.89
CA SER A 102 -14.16 1.59 26.77
C SER A 102 -12.77 1.86 27.37
N SER A 103 -12.18 0.90 28.09
CA SER A 103 -10.82 0.98 28.57
C SER A 103 -9.79 0.73 27.47
N VAL A 104 -10.18 0.08 26.37
CA VAL A 104 -9.32 -0.20 25.23
C VAL A 104 -8.96 1.09 24.50
N HIS A 105 -7.66 1.28 24.22
CA HIS A 105 -7.10 2.48 23.62
C HIS A 105 -5.85 2.18 22.81
N GLY A 106 -5.40 3.15 22.02
CA GLY A 106 -4.20 3.07 21.18
C GLY A 106 -4.51 3.08 19.69
N SER A 107 -3.48 3.16 18.86
CA SER A 107 -3.58 3.09 17.40
C SER A 107 -3.04 1.78 16.85
N GLU A 108 -3.57 1.36 15.73
CA GLU A 108 -3.09 0.21 14.96
C GLU A 108 -3.16 0.53 13.48
N THR A 109 -2.24 -0.04 12.70
CA THR A 109 -2.24 0.14 11.25
C THR A 109 -2.28 -1.22 10.58
N PHE A 110 -3.16 -1.36 9.62
CA PHE A 110 -3.37 -2.60 8.90
C PHE A 110 -2.79 -2.53 7.50
N VAL A 111 -2.22 -3.64 7.08
CA VAL A 111 -1.89 -3.97 5.69
C VAL A 111 -2.73 -5.18 5.28
N TYR A 112 -2.92 -5.38 3.98
CA TYR A 112 -3.59 -6.58 3.53
C TYR A 112 -2.77 -7.82 3.84
N GLY A 113 -3.45 -8.91 4.20
CA GLY A 113 -2.82 -10.20 4.41
C GLY A 113 -3.79 -11.27 4.89
N LEU A 114 -3.46 -12.53 4.60
CA LEU A 114 -4.31 -13.69 4.89
C LEU A 114 -4.07 -14.28 6.29
N HIS A 115 -2.92 -13.99 6.92
CA HIS A 115 -2.59 -14.51 8.26
C HIS A 115 -3.15 -13.60 9.34
N VAL A 116 -4.40 -13.85 9.72
CA VAL A 116 -5.12 -13.00 10.66
C VAL A 116 -5.48 -13.71 11.95
N SER A 117 -5.25 -13.04 13.08
CA SER A 117 -5.84 -13.45 14.35
C SER A 117 -7.36 -13.22 14.32
N ASN A 118 -8.11 -13.96 15.12
CA ASN A 118 -9.58 -13.76 15.26
C ASN A 118 -9.94 -12.30 15.57
N ALA A 119 -9.11 -11.60 16.35
CA ALA A 119 -9.33 -10.19 16.68
C ALA A 119 -9.22 -9.29 15.44
N ASN A 120 -8.16 -9.47 14.62
CA ASN A 120 -7.97 -8.70 13.38
C ASN A 120 -9.07 -9.02 12.36
N PHE A 121 -9.44 -10.30 12.23
CA PHE A 121 -10.54 -10.72 11.37
C PHE A 121 -11.84 -10.01 11.73
N ASN A 122 -12.17 -9.88 13.02
CA ASN A 122 -13.39 -9.21 13.47
C ASN A 122 -13.38 -7.70 13.16
N ILE A 123 -12.23 -7.04 13.21
CA ILE A 123 -12.12 -5.63 12.81
C ILE A 123 -12.37 -5.50 11.30
N ALA A 124 -11.64 -6.23 10.47
CA ALA A 124 -11.83 -6.20 9.02
C ALA A 124 -13.25 -6.61 8.60
N LYS A 125 -13.84 -7.62 9.25
CA LYS A 125 -15.22 -8.02 8.99
C LYS A 125 -16.19 -6.86 9.20
N LYS A 126 -16.05 -6.12 10.28
CA LYS A 126 -16.90 -4.97 10.58
C LYS A 126 -16.75 -3.85 9.55
N GLU A 127 -15.52 -3.56 9.12
CA GLU A 127 -15.28 -2.56 8.06
C GLU A 127 -15.78 -3.04 6.69
N ASN A 128 -15.72 -4.34 6.44
CA ASN A 128 -16.25 -4.94 5.22
C ASN A 128 -17.80 -5.03 5.22
N GLU A 129 -18.47 -4.94 6.36
CA GLU A 129 -19.96 -5.00 6.43
C GLU A 129 -20.64 -3.89 5.63
N ILE A 130 -19.94 -2.78 5.34
CA ILE A 130 -20.44 -1.71 4.48
C ILE A 130 -20.79 -2.20 3.05
N ILE A 131 -20.26 -3.34 2.62
CA ILE A 131 -20.59 -3.93 1.33
C ILE A 131 -22.10 -4.24 1.21
N PHE A 132 -22.77 -4.48 2.33
CA PHE A 132 -24.23 -4.70 2.36
C PHE A 132 -25.05 -3.42 2.14
N LEU A 133 -24.41 -2.25 2.23
CA LEU A 133 -25.02 -0.96 1.89
C LEU A 133 -24.90 -0.61 0.41
N ASP A 134 -24.20 -1.43 -0.37
CA ASP A 134 -24.09 -1.29 -1.82
C ASP A 134 -25.36 -1.85 -2.49
N ASP A 135 -26.12 -0.99 -3.13
CA ASP A 135 -27.38 -1.36 -3.79
C ASP A 135 -27.15 -2.35 -4.96
N HIS A 136 -25.92 -2.42 -5.48
CA HIS A 136 -25.52 -3.33 -6.56
C HIS A 136 -24.86 -4.65 -6.08
N TYR A 137 -24.69 -4.82 -4.79
CA TYR A 137 -24.01 -6.00 -4.22
C TYR A 137 -24.62 -7.34 -4.64
N GLN A 138 -25.94 -7.40 -4.79
CA GLN A 138 -26.65 -8.63 -5.20
C GLN A 138 -26.37 -8.99 -6.67
N MET A 139 -26.20 -8.00 -7.56
CA MET A 139 -25.89 -8.21 -8.98
C MET A 139 -24.44 -8.66 -9.19
N ASP A 140 -23.53 -8.23 -8.34
CA ASP A 140 -22.10 -8.57 -8.42
C ASP A 140 -21.79 -9.98 -7.88
N LYS A 141 -22.65 -10.55 -7.06
CA LYS A 141 -22.50 -11.93 -6.55
C LYS A 141 -22.43 -12.99 -7.66
N GLU A 142 -23.15 -12.77 -8.76
CA GLU A 142 -23.20 -13.72 -9.88
C GLU A 142 -21.99 -13.59 -10.81
N ASN A 143 -21.35 -12.42 -10.86
CA ASN A 143 -20.23 -12.13 -11.77
C ASN A 143 -18.86 -12.07 -11.11
N TYR A 144 -18.79 -12.04 -9.80
CA TYR A 144 -17.55 -11.98 -9.03
C TYR A 144 -17.52 -13.10 -8.01
N SER A 145 -16.76 -14.15 -8.34
CA SER A 145 -16.35 -15.16 -7.36
C SER A 145 -14.99 -14.74 -6.80
N PRO A 146 -14.95 -14.10 -5.61
CA PRO A 146 -13.69 -13.79 -4.95
C PRO A 146 -12.91 -15.07 -4.56
N THR A 147 -13.51 -16.21 -4.79
CA THR A 147 -13.00 -17.55 -4.47
C THR A 147 -12.57 -18.34 -5.71
N SER A 148 -12.58 -17.76 -6.92
CA SER A 148 -11.96 -18.46 -8.05
C SER A 148 -10.44 -18.52 -7.81
N THR A 149 -9.86 -19.71 -8.03
CA THR A 149 -8.43 -19.98 -7.78
C THR A 149 -7.54 -19.00 -8.57
N GLU A 150 -7.94 -18.65 -9.80
CA GLU A 150 -7.21 -17.74 -10.69
C GLU A 150 -7.25 -16.30 -10.16
N SER A 151 -8.41 -15.82 -9.68
CA SER A 151 -8.56 -14.49 -9.10
C SER A 151 -7.76 -14.36 -7.81
N LEU A 152 -7.79 -15.38 -6.95
CA LEU A 152 -7.01 -15.42 -5.71
C LEU A 152 -5.50 -15.41 -5.98
N ILE A 153 -5.02 -16.21 -6.93
CA ILE A 153 -3.58 -16.27 -7.26
C ILE A 153 -3.11 -14.93 -7.81
N GLY A 154 -3.81 -14.35 -8.77
CA GLY A 154 -3.43 -13.10 -9.40
C GLY A 154 -3.39 -11.94 -8.37
N THR A 155 -4.42 -11.81 -7.55
CA THR A 155 -4.51 -10.76 -6.53
C THR A 155 -3.48 -10.97 -5.42
N THR A 156 -3.23 -12.22 -5.01
CA THR A 156 -2.23 -12.54 -3.98
C THR A 156 -0.82 -12.16 -4.45
N LEU A 157 -0.47 -12.50 -5.69
CA LEU A 157 0.86 -12.16 -6.26
C LEU A 157 1.07 -10.64 -6.35
N MET A 158 0.06 -9.90 -6.82
CA MET A 158 0.14 -8.42 -6.87
C MET A 158 0.29 -7.80 -5.49
N GLN A 159 -0.33 -8.38 -4.48
CA GLN A 159 -0.26 -7.85 -3.12
C GLN A 159 1.02 -8.23 -2.38
N GLU A 160 1.60 -9.38 -2.67
CA GLU A 160 2.93 -9.73 -2.17
C GLU A 160 3.99 -8.72 -2.65
N GLU A 161 3.87 -8.21 -3.88
CA GLU A 161 4.76 -7.17 -4.42
C GLU A 161 4.73 -5.89 -3.60
N TYR A 162 3.55 -5.46 -3.11
CA TYR A 162 3.41 -4.19 -2.36
C TYR A 162 3.41 -4.36 -0.84
N LEU A 163 3.44 -5.59 -0.34
CA LEU A 163 3.29 -5.87 1.09
C LEU A 163 4.43 -5.26 1.90
N ASP A 164 5.67 -5.44 1.48
CA ASP A 164 6.84 -4.93 2.21
C ASP A 164 6.83 -3.41 2.29
N GLN A 165 6.44 -2.74 1.22
CA GLN A 165 6.31 -1.28 1.16
C GLN A 165 5.14 -0.80 2.04
N SER A 166 4.03 -1.52 2.05
CA SER A 166 2.88 -1.25 2.93
C SER A 166 3.27 -1.40 4.41
N ILE A 167 3.99 -2.46 4.77
CA ILE A 167 4.49 -2.69 6.13
C ILE A 167 5.46 -1.58 6.55
N LEU A 168 6.35 -1.15 5.65
CA LEU A 168 7.31 -0.08 5.91
C LEU A 168 6.59 1.23 6.27
N LEU A 169 5.62 1.65 5.44
CA LEU A 169 4.83 2.85 5.71
C LEU A 169 4.02 2.72 7.01
N ALA A 170 3.32 1.60 7.20
CA ALA A 170 2.54 1.33 8.40
C ALA A 170 3.40 1.40 9.67
N SER A 171 4.64 0.91 9.60
CA SER A 171 5.60 0.97 10.70
C SER A 171 5.98 2.40 11.03
N PHE A 172 6.21 3.25 10.02
CA PHE A 172 6.50 4.67 10.23
C PHE A 172 5.31 5.42 10.84
N VAL A 173 4.08 5.10 10.46
CA VAL A 173 2.87 5.68 11.06
C VAL A 173 2.82 5.32 12.55
N GLN A 174 2.95 4.05 12.90
CA GLN A 174 2.89 3.59 14.29
C GLN A 174 4.05 4.14 15.13
N GLU A 175 5.25 4.23 14.57
CA GLU A 175 6.39 4.85 15.23
C GLU A 175 6.13 6.33 15.57
N ASN A 176 5.62 7.09 14.60
CA ASN A 176 5.34 8.51 14.80
C ASN A 176 4.20 8.73 15.79
N PHE A 177 3.11 7.97 15.72
CA PHE A 177 2.01 8.05 16.69
C PHE A 177 2.48 7.79 18.11
N THR A 178 3.39 6.84 18.28
CA THR A 178 3.99 6.55 19.60
C THR A 178 4.92 7.66 20.06
N LYS A 179 5.82 8.11 19.20
CA LYS A 179 6.87 9.07 19.57
C LYS A 179 6.34 10.49 19.72
N ASP A 180 5.54 10.95 18.74
CA ASP A 180 5.08 12.32 18.66
C ASP A 180 3.81 12.54 19.48
N LEU A 181 2.83 11.62 19.39
CA LEU A 181 1.50 11.80 19.98
C LEU A 181 1.33 11.05 21.32
N LYS A 182 2.29 10.21 21.70
CA LYS A 182 2.19 9.36 22.91
C LYS A 182 0.98 8.42 22.90
N ILE A 183 0.49 8.08 21.72
CA ILE A 183 -0.58 7.09 21.55
C ILE A 183 0.02 5.70 21.75
N LYS A 184 -0.71 4.83 22.46
CA LYS A 184 -0.28 3.44 22.68
C LYS A 184 -0.19 2.71 21.34
N ASN A 185 0.98 2.17 21.05
CA ASN A 185 1.22 1.37 19.85
C ASN A 185 0.59 -0.02 20.00
N ARG A 186 -0.33 -0.37 19.11
CA ARG A 186 -0.94 -1.70 19.03
C ARG A 186 -0.36 -2.52 17.86
N GLY A 187 0.60 -1.95 17.13
CA GLY A 187 1.38 -2.58 16.08
C GLY A 187 0.83 -2.43 14.68
N VAL A 188 1.65 -2.90 13.75
CA VAL A 188 1.26 -3.18 12.37
C VAL A 188 0.66 -4.58 12.32
N LYS A 189 -0.47 -4.73 11.66
CA LYS A 189 -1.25 -5.96 11.61
C LYS A 189 -1.65 -6.31 10.20
N GLN A 190 -1.90 -7.58 9.94
CA GLN A 190 -2.46 -8.04 8.67
C GLN A 190 -3.92 -8.42 8.86
N SER A 191 -4.75 -8.05 7.89
CA SER A 191 -6.14 -8.48 7.84
C SER A 191 -6.76 -8.32 6.45
N GLY A 192 -7.86 -9.04 6.19
CA GLY A 192 -8.56 -9.07 4.92
C GLY A 192 -9.49 -7.88 4.70
N PHE A 193 -8.99 -6.66 4.79
CA PHE A 193 -9.77 -5.47 4.44
C PHE A 193 -10.02 -5.42 2.93
N TRP A 194 -11.28 -5.40 2.55
CA TRP A 194 -11.69 -5.44 1.16
C TRP A 194 -11.17 -4.25 0.34
N VAL A 195 -11.15 -3.07 0.94
CA VAL A 195 -10.63 -1.88 0.28
C VAL A 195 -9.13 -1.99 -0.04
N LEU A 196 -8.34 -2.64 0.83
CA LEU A 196 -6.91 -2.87 0.59
C LEU A 196 -6.65 -4.02 -0.38
N HIS A 197 -7.55 -5.03 -0.38
CA HIS A 197 -7.44 -6.17 -1.28
C HIS A 197 -7.51 -5.78 -2.76
N ASN A 198 -8.23 -4.74 -3.08
CA ASN A 198 -8.53 -4.36 -4.46
C ASN A 198 -7.71 -3.17 -4.97
N THR A 199 -6.68 -2.74 -4.25
CA THR A 199 -5.74 -1.70 -4.68
C THR A 199 -4.48 -2.32 -5.28
N TYR A 200 -3.90 -1.69 -6.30
CA TYR A 200 -2.71 -2.18 -7.04
C TYR A 200 -1.48 -1.30 -6.77
N MET A 201 -1.34 -0.85 -5.53
CA MET A 201 -0.21 -0.07 -5.03
C MET A 201 0.01 -0.35 -3.55
N PRO A 202 1.12 0.11 -2.93
CA PRO A 202 1.29 0.08 -1.48
C PRO A 202 0.10 0.71 -0.77
N SER A 203 -0.51 -0.02 0.17
CA SER A 203 -1.80 0.35 0.75
C SER A 203 -1.87 0.04 2.23
N ILE A 204 -2.36 1.01 3.01
CA ILE A 204 -2.55 0.86 4.45
C ILE A 204 -3.92 1.36 4.91
N LEU A 205 -4.43 0.79 6.01
CA LEU A 205 -5.58 1.31 6.73
C LEU A 205 -5.14 1.67 8.15
N ILE A 206 -5.36 2.92 8.53
CA ILE A 206 -4.96 3.48 9.82
C ILE A 206 -6.17 3.55 10.73
N GLU A 207 -6.12 2.85 11.85
CA GLU A 207 -7.02 3.02 12.98
C GLU A 207 -6.37 4.01 13.96
N ALA A 208 -6.76 5.27 13.86
CA ALA A 208 -6.07 6.38 14.53
C ALA A 208 -6.23 6.41 16.05
N GLY A 209 -7.21 5.67 16.59
CA GLY A 209 -7.52 5.54 18.02
C GLY A 209 -8.92 5.00 18.22
N PHE A 210 -9.31 4.73 19.47
CA PHE A 210 -10.62 4.17 19.81
C PHE A 210 -11.60 5.28 20.17
N MET A 211 -12.65 5.45 19.35
CA MET A 211 -13.73 6.42 19.61
C MET A 211 -14.54 6.10 20.86
N THR A 212 -14.61 4.84 21.24
CA THR A 212 -15.32 4.35 22.44
C THR A 212 -14.55 4.62 23.74
N ASN A 213 -13.25 4.87 23.67
CA ASN A 213 -12.47 5.36 24.80
C ASN A 213 -12.69 6.87 24.95
N LYS A 214 -13.18 7.31 26.12
CA LYS A 214 -13.55 8.71 26.31
C LYS A 214 -12.40 9.68 26.00
N LYS A 215 -11.19 9.40 26.50
CA LYS A 215 -10.03 10.28 26.30
C LYS A 215 -9.59 10.34 24.84
N GLU A 216 -9.53 9.20 24.17
CA GLU A 216 -9.17 9.15 22.74
C GLU A 216 -10.28 9.71 21.85
N GLY A 217 -11.56 9.41 22.14
CA GLY A 217 -12.69 9.97 21.40
C GLY A 217 -12.74 11.49 21.48
N ASP A 218 -12.52 12.07 22.66
CA ASP A 218 -12.44 13.53 22.85
C ASP A 218 -11.24 14.13 22.06
N TYR A 219 -10.10 13.45 22.07
CA TYR A 219 -8.90 13.85 21.31
C TYR A 219 -9.12 13.78 19.81
N LEU A 220 -9.63 12.64 19.28
CA LEU A 220 -9.94 12.44 17.88
C LEU A 220 -10.93 13.47 17.33
N ASN A 221 -11.91 13.88 18.15
CA ASN A 221 -12.90 14.89 17.77
C ASN A 221 -12.39 16.33 17.91
N SER A 222 -11.25 16.54 18.54
CA SER A 222 -10.70 17.90 18.73
C SER A 222 -9.94 18.37 17.48
N LYS A 223 -10.02 19.67 17.17
CA LYS A 223 -9.21 20.28 16.10
C LYS A 223 -7.72 20.03 16.29
N LYS A 224 -7.25 20.05 17.55
CA LYS A 224 -5.87 19.78 17.90
C LYS A 224 -5.49 18.35 17.54
N GLY A 225 -6.27 17.36 18.01
CA GLY A 225 -5.99 15.94 17.74
C GLY A 225 -5.99 15.62 16.25
N GLN A 226 -6.96 16.15 15.49
CA GLN A 226 -7.04 15.97 14.04
C GLN A 226 -5.80 16.53 13.32
N ALA A 227 -5.36 17.74 13.70
CA ALA A 227 -4.16 18.37 13.14
C ALA A 227 -2.87 17.64 13.53
N GLU A 228 -2.76 17.12 14.74
CA GLU A 228 -1.61 16.36 15.20
C GLU A 228 -1.53 14.98 14.51
N ILE A 229 -2.65 14.28 14.36
CA ILE A 229 -2.74 12.99 13.66
C ILE A 229 -2.36 13.15 12.19
N SER A 230 -2.96 14.11 11.48
CA SER A 230 -2.64 14.37 10.07
C SER A 230 -1.16 14.73 9.88
N ASN A 231 -0.59 15.55 10.77
CA ASN A 231 0.83 15.90 10.72
C ASN A 231 1.74 14.69 10.98
N SER A 232 1.34 13.79 11.86
CA SER A 232 2.09 12.57 12.16
C SER A 232 2.09 11.60 10.97
N ILE A 233 0.94 11.44 10.30
CA ILE A 233 0.83 10.64 9.05
C ILE A 233 1.66 11.29 7.94
N TYR A 234 1.57 12.61 7.76
CA TYR A 234 2.38 13.34 6.78
C TYR A 234 3.89 13.10 6.96
N LYS A 235 4.38 13.18 8.20
CA LYS A 235 5.79 12.88 8.51
C LYS A 235 6.16 11.43 8.15
N ALA A 236 5.25 10.47 8.38
CA ALA A 236 5.46 9.07 8.03
C ALA A 236 5.59 8.89 6.51
N ILE A 237 4.72 9.53 5.73
CA ILE A 237 4.79 9.50 4.26
C ILE A 237 6.11 10.11 3.77
N LYS A 238 6.53 11.25 4.32
CA LYS A 238 7.83 11.84 3.96
C LYS A 238 9.01 10.92 4.26
N LYS A 239 8.95 10.21 5.39
CA LYS A 239 9.98 9.24 5.77
C LYS A 239 9.97 8.04 4.81
N TYR A 240 8.78 7.56 4.45
CA TYR A 240 8.58 6.49 3.49
C TYR A 240 9.12 6.86 2.10
N LYS A 241 8.75 8.02 1.55
CA LYS A 241 9.27 8.50 0.25
C LYS A 241 10.80 8.57 0.21
N LYS A 242 11.41 9.03 1.29
CA LYS A 242 12.88 9.03 1.40
C LYS A 242 13.47 7.62 1.41
N ALA A 243 12.81 6.68 2.07
CA ALA A 243 13.28 5.31 2.13
C ALA A 243 13.19 4.62 0.75
N ILE A 244 12.08 4.72 0.04
CA ILE A 244 11.93 4.13 -1.30
C ILE A 244 12.91 4.75 -2.29
N ASN A 245 13.03 6.08 -2.35
CA ASN A 245 14.00 6.76 -3.22
C ASN A 245 15.45 6.36 -2.91
N TYR A 246 15.80 6.11 -1.65
CA TYR A 246 17.11 5.60 -1.27
C TYR A 246 17.34 4.19 -1.83
N TYR A 247 16.35 3.30 -1.76
CA TYR A 247 16.45 1.95 -2.33
C TYR A 247 16.55 1.99 -3.85
N GLU A 248 15.73 2.76 -4.53
CA GLU A 248 15.76 2.91 -6.00
C GLU A 248 17.10 3.44 -6.49
N ASN A 249 17.63 4.50 -5.87
CA ASN A 249 18.93 5.06 -6.22
C ASN A 249 20.09 4.08 -5.99
N ASN A 250 20.03 3.28 -4.92
CA ASN A 250 21.05 2.27 -4.66
C ASN A 250 20.95 1.10 -5.65
N ILE A 251 19.75 0.68 -6.05
CA ILE A 251 19.56 -0.33 -7.10
C ILE A 251 20.08 0.20 -8.43
N ALA A 252 19.76 1.44 -8.81
CA ALA A 252 20.26 2.06 -10.04
C ALA A 252 21.79 2.21 -10.04
N GLN A 253 22.40 2.55 -8.90
CA GLN A 253 23.86 2.60 -8.77
C GLN A 253 24.51 1.22 -8.79
N SER A 254 23.86 0.20 -8.20
CA SER A 254 24.38 -1.18 -8.25
C SER A 254 24.22 -1.81 -9.63
N GLN A 255 23.28 -1.39 -10.44
CA GLN A 255 23.16 -1.78 -11.85
C GLN A 255 24.28 -1.20 -12.74
N ASN A 256 24.92 -0.11 -12.31
CA ASN A 256 26.10 0.48 -12.99
C ASN A 256 27.45 -0.09 -12.49
N SER A 257 27.48 -0.86 -11.41
CA SER A 257 28.65 -1.54 -10.88
C SER A 257 28.34 -3.03 -10.73
N ASP A 258 28.79 -3.84 -11.68
CA ASP A 258 28.67 -5.30 -11.75
C ASP A 258 27.21 -5.81 -11.82
N ILE A 259 26.85 -6.31 -13.00
CA ILE A 259 25.58 -7.01 -13.23
C ILE A 259 25.51 -8.20 -12.25
N VAL A 260 24.74 -8.10 -11.19
CA VAL A 260 24.45 -9.23 -10.30
C VAL A 260 23.50 -10.17 -11.03
N ILE A 261 24.07 -11.23 -11.59
CA ILE A 261 23.28 -12.28 -12.25
C ILE A 261 22.87 -13.29 -11.20
N TYR A 262 21.59 -13.33 -10.86
CA TYR A 262 21.04 -14.41 -10.04
C TYR A 262 20.98 -15.70 -10.86
N LYS A 263 21.51 -16.79 -10.29
CA LYS A 263 21.53 -18.10 -10.93
C LYS A 263 21.01 -19.16 -9.98
N VAL A 264 20.10 -19.99 -10.45
CA VAL A 264 19.64 -21.16 -9.69
C VAL A 264 20.51 -22.36 -10.06
N GLN A 265 21.13 -23.01 -9.08
CA GLN A 265 21.84 -24.27 -9.33
C GLN A 265 20.81 -25.39 -9.57
N ILE A 266 20.81 -25.92 -10.80
CA ILE A 266 19.87 -26.96 -11.25
C ILE A 266 20.47 -28.35 -11.24
N ALA A 267 21.79 -28.48 -11.29
CA ALA A 267 22.49 -29.76 -11.25
C ALA A 267 23.93 -29.63 -10.78
N ALA A 268 24.48 -30.73 -10.27
CA ALA A 268 25.90 -30.90 -10.03
C ALA A 268 26.34 -32.35 -10.31
N GLY A 269 27.55 -32.54 -10.83
CA GLY A 269 28.08 -33.85 -11.11
C GLY A 269 29.54 -33.88 -11.49
N LYS A 270 30.18 -35.03 -11.41
CA LYS A 270 31.61 -35.20 -11.76
C LYS A 270 31.84 -35.17 -13.27
N ARG A 271 30.82 -35.60 -14.05
CA ARG A 271 30.89 -35.63 -15.51
C ARG A 271 30.55 -34.23 -16.10
N LYS A 272 31.34 -33.76 -17.02
CA LYS A 272 31.08 -32.53 -17.77
C LYS A 272 29.99 -32.81 -18.82
N LEU A 273 28.83 -32.16 -18.67
CA LEU A 273 27.74 -32.17 -19.64
C LEU A 273 27.81 -30.94 -20.55
N GLU A 274 27.39 -31.07 -21.79
CA GLU A 274 27.20 -29.94 -22.70
C GLU A 274 25.98 -29.14 -22.27
N LEU A 275 26.06 -27.77 -22.40
CA LEU A 275 25.00 -26.86 -22.05
C LEU A 275 23.93 -26.79 -23.14
N LYS A 276 23.34 -27.96 -23.44
CA LYS A 276 22.26 -28.10 -24.41
C LYS A 276 20.97 -28.51 -23.70
N SER A 277 19.87 -27.98 -24.18
CA SER A 277 18.54 -28.14 -23.56
C SER A 277 18.15 -29.62 -23.32
N TYR A 278 18.56 -30.55 -24.19
CA TYR A 278 18.26 -31.97 -24.00
C TYR A 278 18.95 -32.61 -22.77
N ASN A 279 20.07 -32.06 -22.31
CA ASN A 279 20.73 -32.50 -21.07
C ASN A 279 20.06 -31.96 -19.81
N PHE A 280 19.16 -30.96 -19.92
CA PHE A 280 18.57 -30.23 -18.83
C PHE A 280 17.07 -30.03 -18.99
N LYS A 281 16.35 -31.08 -19.42
CA LYS A 281 14.89 -31.13 -19.54
C LYS A 281 14.29 -29.96 -20.34
N GLY A 282 14.94 -29.51 -21.39
CA GLY A 282 14.45 -28.44 -22.25
C GLY A 282 14.84 -27.02 -21.81
N LEU A 283 15.53 -26.85 -20.67
CA LEU A 283 15.99 -25.55 -20.20
C LEU A 283 17.07 -24.98 -21.11
N ASN A 284 16.97 -23.65 -21.37
CA ASN A 284 17.94 -22.83 -22.09
C ASN A 284 18.66 -21.88 -21.11
N ASP A 285 19.54 -21.02 -21.60
CA ASP A 285 20.29 -20.02 -20.82
C ASP A 285 21.08 -20.57 -19.62
N LEU A 286 21.73 -21.68 -19.91
CA LEU A 286 22.49 -22.44 -18.93
C LEU A 286 23.93 -21.94 -18.83
N SER A 287 24.46 -21.93 -17.64
CA SER A 287 25.87 -21.71 -17.36
C SER A 287 26.45 -22.83 -16.50
N ARG A 288 27.78 -22.99 -16.55
CA ARG A 288 28.48 -24.04 -15.81
C ARG A 288 29.72 -23.47 -15.17
N ILE A 289 29.99 -23.85 -13.94
CA ILE A 289 31.26 -23.61 -13.26
C ILE A 289 31.86 -24.96 -12.82
N LYS A 290 33.18 -25.03 -12.76
CA LYS A 290 33.91 -26.16 -12.17
C LYS A 290 34.35 -25.74 -10.77
N GLN A 291 33.94 -26.50 -9.75
CA GLN A 291 34.36 -26.27 -8.37
C GLN A 291 34.91 -27.58 -7.81
N GLY A 292 36.22 -27.62 -7.64
CA GLY A 292 36.94 -28.86 -7.28
C GLY A 292 36.75 -29.95 -8.35
N SER A 293 36.26 -31.12 -7.96
CA SER A 293 35.97 -32.26 -8.84
C SER A 293 34.57 -32.24 -9.47
N LEU A 294 33.76 -31.21 -9.15
CA LEU A 294 32.38 -31.16 -9.61
C LEU A 294 32.16 -30.05 -10.65
N TYR A 295 31.29 -30.32 -11.58
CA TYR A 295 30.67 -29.34 -12.47
C TYR A 295 29.30 -28.99 -11.90
N LYS A 296 29.06 -27.71 -11.65
CA LYS A 296 27.77 -27.16 -11.22
C LYS A 296 27.12 -26.43 -12.38
N TYR A 297 25.84 -26.69 -12.60
CA TYR A 297 25.05 -26.14 -13.69
C TYR A 297 24.01 -25.19 -13.12
N PHE A 298 23.88 -24.05 -13.75
CA PHE A 298 23.00 -22.99 -13.29
C PHE A 298 22.11 -22.54 -14.43
N LEU A 299 20.85 -22.30 -14.11
CA LEU A 299 19.92 -21.54 -14.93
C LEU A 299 20.09 -20.07 -14.57
N SER A 300 20.40 -19.21 -15.55
CA SER A 300 20.35 -17.78 -15.34
C SER A 300 18.89 -17.34 -15.33
N LEU A 301 18.47 -16.67 -14.28
CA LEU A 301 17.22 -15.93 -14.27
C LEU A 301 17.53 -14.62 -15.02
N ILE A 302 17.46 -14.69 -16.35
CA ILE A 302 17.63 -13.52 -17.19
C ILE A 302 16.33 -12.76 -17.17
N HIS A 303 16.39 -11.51 -16.76
CA HIS A 303 15.34 -10.53 -16.87
C HIS A 303 13.92 -11.09 -16.62
N ILE A 304 13.46 -10.94 -15.41
CA ILE A 304 12.09 -10.48 -15.30
C ILE A 304 12.19 -9.03 -15.80
N SER A 305 12.10 -8.84 -17.11
CA SER A 305 11.71 -7.55 -17.66
C SER A 305 10.43 -7.19 -16.94
N GLU A 306 10.33 -5.94 -16.51
CA GLU A 306 9.07 -5.40 -15.98
C GLU A 306 7.90 -5.99 -16.77
N PRO A 307 6.83 -6.44 -16.10
CA PRO A 307 5.67 -6.92 -16.81
C PRO A 307 5.23 -5.79 -17.74
N THR A 308 5.38 -6.01 -19.05
CA THR A 308 4.81 -5.12 -20.06
C THR A 308 3.34 -5.01 -19.75
N ARG A 309 2.90 -3.83 -19.33
CA ARG A 309 1.49 -3.53 -19.06
C ARG A 309 0.69 -3.97 -20.27
N PRO A 310 -0.31 -4.86 -20.13
CA PRO A 310 -1.23 -5.10 -21.23
C PRO A 310 -2.05 -3.82 -21.44
N TYR A 311 -2.13 -3.37 -22.66
CA TYR A 311 -2.94 -2.22 -23.11
C TYR A 311 -4.43 -2.47 -22.84
#